data_caaa23db61d3294443ca9090ed128829
#
_entry.id   caaa23db61d3294443ca9090ed128829
#
_cell.length_a   1.000
_cell.length_b   1.000
_cell.length_c   1.000
_cell.angle_alpha   90.00
_cell.angle_beta   90.00
_cell.angle_gamma   90.00
#
_symmetry.space_group_name_H-M   'P 1'
#
loop_
_entity.id
_entity.type
_entity.pdbx_description
1 polymer ?
#
loop_
_entity_poly.entity_id
_entity_poly.type
_entity_poly.pdbx_seq_one_letter_code
_entity_poly.pdbx_strand_id
1 'polypeptide(L)'
;VTLRHFEAGWGWEAQLRHLVTKKYRQDLAGLVHLDPALLARLLRGELLPDRPYASVKWVLRLVPFRPLELYLLYDVDPESGSDLRVLYARKSLAIPTEDAYVFAWDYAALLARYGRGSYPLAEAGPGPEWLPFRELAKVNGAPLENVSLKPREELVRRLSPEVVQVALYRLDSGEFQPREDGWQVVWPLLGDLALRLRGAPDRMETAFDSHGGRKYAPEFLMSFAWLYLNGLLRECRQVEPSLPRLSRYL
;
A
#
# COMPACT_ATOMS: atom_id res chain seq x y z
N VAL A 1 -3.71 8.60 -16.15
CA VAL A 1 -4.75 9.46 -15.53
C VAL A 1 -4.28 9.95 -14.18
N THR A 2 -4.92 10.98 -13.59
CA THR A 2 -4.68 11.46 -12.21
C THR A 2 -5.90 11.19 -11.36
N LEU A 3 -5.84 11.48 -10.05
CA LEU A 3 -6.97 11.30 -9.13
C LEU A 3 -8.25 12.02 -9.57
N ARG A 4 -8.15 13.18 -10.25
CA ARG A 4 -9.33 13.90 -10.78
C ARG A 4 -10.21 13.08 -11.70
N HIS A 5 -9.69 12.01 -12.31
CA HIS A 5 -10.43 11.15 -13.24
C HIS A 5 -11.19 10.02 -12.51
N PHE A 6 -10.92 9.82 -11.22
CA PHE A 6 -11.69 8.92 -10.37
C PHE A 6 -13.00 9.59 -9.95
N GLU A 7 -13.95 8.80 -9.47
CA GLU A 7 -15.20 9.30 -8.93
C GLU A 7 -14.95 10.25 -7.76
N ALA A 8 -15.51 11.47 -7.80
CA ALA A 8 -15.29 12.53 -6.81
C ALA A 8 -13.81 12.86 -6.52
N GLY A 9 -12.90 12.60 -7.47
CA GLY A 9 -11.44 12.67 -7.27
C GLY A 9 -10.82 14.07 -7.16
N TRP A 10 -11.54 15.15 -7.48
CA TRP A 10 -11.00 16.53 -7.52
C TRP A 10 -10.43 17.00 -6.17
N GLY A 11 -11.16 16.76 -5.08
CA GLY A 11 -10.70 17.12 -3.73
C GLY A 11 -9.46 16.35 -3.32
N TRP A 12 -9.41 15.06 -3.62
CA TRP A 12 -8.27 14.19 -3.35
C TRP A 12 -7.03 14.58 -4.15
N GLU A 13 -7.18 14.95 -5.42
CA GLU A 13 -6.08 15.47 -6.24
C GLU A 13 -5.49 16.75 -5.63
N ALA A 14 -6.34 17.69 -5.20
CA ALA A 14 -5.89 18.93 -4.58
C ALA A 14 -5.15 18.67 -3.25
N GLN A 15 -5.64 17.74 -2.43
CA GLN A 15 -4.97 17.36 -1.17
C GLN A 15 -3.61 16.71 -1.44
N LEU A 16 -3.52 15.76 -2.38
CA LEU A 16 -2.26 15.12 -2.74
C LEU A 16 -1.24 16.15 -3.27
N ARG A 17 -1.67 17.06 -4.13
CA ARG A 17 -0.83 18.16 -4.63
C ARG A 17 -0.34 19.05 -3.49
N HIS A 18 -1.20 19.41 -2.54
CA HIS A 18 -0.81 20.18 -1.38
C HIS A 18 0.25 19.46 -0.53
N LEU A 19 0.08 18.17 -0.28
CA LEU A 19 1.06 17.36 0.46
C LEU A 19 2.42 17.38 -0.23
N VAL A 20 2.48 17.10 -1.52
CA VAL A 20 3.72 17.02 -2.29
C VAL A 20 4.39 18.39 -2.38
N THR A 21 3.65 19.45 -2.72
CA THR A 21 4.23 20.78 -3.02
C THR A 21 4.45 21.65 -1.79
N LYS A 22 3.83 21.35 -0.66
CA LYS A 22 3.95 22.13 0.58
C LYS A 22 4.57 21.32 1.71
N LYS A 23 3.89 20.24 2.14
CA LYS A 23 4.31 19.45 3.31
C LYS A 23 5.64 18.72 3.09
N TYR A 24 5.80 18.06 1.95
CA TYR A 24 6.96 17.20 1.66
C TYR A 24 8.01 17.83 0.73
N ARG A 25 7.81 19.06 0.29
CA ARG A 25 8.66 19.70 -0.74
C ARG A 25 10.16 19.62 -0.43
N GLN A 26 10.55 20.01 0.79
CA GLN A 26 11.97 20.01 1.19
C GLN A 26 12.55 18.60 1.27
N ASP A 27 11.76 17.67 1.81
CA ASP A 27 12.17 16.27 1.96
C ASP A 27 12.34 15.60 0.61
N LEU A 28 11.38 15.81 -0.30
CA LEU A 28 11.42 15.26 -1.66
C LEU A 28 12.59 15.80 -2.50
N ALA A 29 13.08 17.01 -2.20
CA ALA A 29 14.27 17.55 -2.86
C ALA A 29 15.50 16.67 -2.64
N GLY A 30 15.62 16.01 -1.50
CA GLY A 30 16.71 15.09 -1.19
C GLY A 30 16.77 13.84 -2.08
N LEU A 31 15.66 13.49 -2.75
CA LEU A 31 15.62 12.34 -3.67
C LEU A 31 16.55 12.48 -4.87
N VAL A 32 16.98 13.70 -5.21
CA VAL A 32 17.93 13.95 -6.31
C VAL A 32 19.28 13.24 -6.08
N HIS A 33 19.62 12.97 -4.82
CA HIS A 33 20.87 12.33 -4.41
C HIS A 33 20.76 10.80 -4.25
N LEU A 34 19.55 10.24 -4.38
CA LEU A 34 19.32 8.81 -4.23
C LEU A 34 19.36 8.09 -5.58
N ASP A 35 19.95 6.90 -5.58
CA ASP A 35 19.87 6.00 -6.73
C ASP A 35 18.41 5.56 -6.98
N PRO A 36 17.84 5.85 -8.15
CA PRO A 36 16.49 5.40 -8.48
C PRO A 36 16.31 3.88 -8.43
N ALA A 37 17.36 3.11 -8.70
CA ALA A 37 17.32 1.66 -8.58
C ALA A 37 17.16 1.20 -7.13
N LEU A 38 17.78 1.93 -6.17
CA LEU A 38 17.54 1.71 -4.75
C LEU A 38 16.07 1.98 -4.38
N LEU A 39 15.51 3.10 -4.85
CA LEU A 39 14.10 3.44 -4.61
C LEU A 39 13.16 2.37 -5.17
N ALA A 40 13.43 1.87 -6.37
CA ALA A 40 12.67 0.78 -6.99
C ALA A 40 12.68 -0.48 -6.12
N ARG A 41 13.83 -0.88 -5.59
CA ARG A 41 13.94 -2.03 -4.67
C ARG A 41 13.18 -1.80 -3.36
N LEU A 42 13.38 -0.63 -2.72
CA LEU A 42 12.74 -0.30 -1.45
C LEU A 42 11.21 -0.28 -1.54
N LEU A 43 10.67 0.22 -2.64
CA LEU A 43 9.22 0.31 -2.88
C LEU A 43 8.65 -0.91 -3.61
N ARG A 44 9.49 -1.91 -3.95
CA ARG A 44 9.12 -3.06 -4.79
C ARG A 44 8.50 -2.63 -6.12
N GLY A 45 9.07 -1.59 -6.70
CA GLY A 45 8.63 -1.02 -7.97
C GLY A 45 9.57 -1.37 -9.12
N GLU A 46 9.18 -0.95 -10.30
CA GLU A 46 9.94 -1.07 -11.55
C GLU A 46 10.42 0.32 -11.98
N LEU A 47 11.72 0.49 -12.19
CA LEU A 47 12.27 1.70 -12.77
C LEU A 47 12.07 1.66 -14.29
N LEU A 48 11.28 2.60 -14.82
CA LEU A 48 11.02 2.66 -16.25
C LEU A 48 12.16 3.39 -16.99
N PRO A 49 12.59 2.87 -18.17
CA PRO A 49 13.64 3.51 -18.96
C PRO A 49 13.17 4.82 -19.62
N ASP A 50 11.89 4.89 -19.98
CA ASP A 50 11.32 6.02 -20.71
C ASP A 50 10.97 7.18 -19.79
N ARG A 51 11.43 8.37 -20.18
CA ARG A 51 11.12 9.62 -19.48
C ARG A 51 10.28 10.49 -20.40
N PRO A 52 9.09 10.96 -19.96
CA PRO A 52 8.18 11.70 -20.84
C PRO A 52 8.74 13.06 -21.28
N TYR A 53 9.69 13.65 -20.55
CA TYR A 53 10.40 14.89 -20.90
C TYR A 53 11.71 15.03 -20.12
N ALA A 54 12.58 15.97 -20.55
CA ALA A 54 13.96 16.07 -20.10
C ALA A 54 14.17 16.38 -18.59
N SER A 55 13.22 17.10 -17.98
CA SER A 55 13.30 17.43 -16.53
C SER A 55 13.01 16.23 -15.62
N VAL A 56 12.33 15.19 -16.12
CA VAL A 56 12.04 13.97 -15.35
C VAL A 56 13.34 13.19 -15.11
N LYS A 57 13.68 13.00 -13.85
CA LYS A 57 14.88 12.25 -13.43
C LYS A 57 14.63 10.75 -13.45
N TRP A 58 13.44 10.31 -13.00
CA TRP A 58 13.06 8.93 -13.01
C TRP A 58 11.53 8.75 -12.98
N VAL A 59 11.10 7.60 -13.43
CA VAL A 59 9.71 7.12 -13.35
C VAL A 59 9.72 5.76 -12.70
N LEU A 60 8.99 5.60 -11.58
CA LEU A 60 8.77 4.33 -10.92
C LEU A 60 7.34 3.87 -11.15
N ARG A 61 7.20 2.63 -11.61
CA ARG A 61 5.92 1.94 -11.72
C ARG A 61 5.73 1.06 -10.49
N LEU A 62 4.58 1.20 -9.83
CA LEU A 62 4.19 0.43 -8.65
C LEU A 62 2.89 -0.31 -8.93
N VAL A 63 2.85 -1.59 -8.61
CA VAL A 63 1.65 -2.44 -8.74
C VAL A 63 1.42 -3.15 -7.42
N PRO A 64 0.76 -2.52 -6.44
CA PRO A 64 0.47 -3.16 -5.15
C PRO A 64 -0.37 -4.43 -5.33
N PHE A 65 -1.42 -4.35 -6.14
CA PHE A 65 -2.25 -5.46 -6.61
C PHE A 65 -3.09 -5.01 -7.81
N ARG A 66 -3.52 -5.92 -8.66
CA ARG A 66 -4.42 -5.57 -9.78
C ARG A 66 -5.82 -5.16 -9.28
N PRO A 67 -6.48 -4.17 -9.92
CA PRO A 67 -6.00 -3.43 -11.11
C PRO A 67 -5.22 -2.15 -10.78
N LEU A 68 -4.83 -1.92 -9.50
CA LEU A 68 -4.12 -0.70 -9.10
C LEU A 68 -2.69 -0.68 -9.65
N GLU A 69 -2.39 0.36 -10.40
CA GLU A 69 -1.07 0.62 -10.95
C GLU A 69 -0.80 2.12 -10.92
N LEU A 70 0.26 2.52 -10.21
CA LEU A 70 0.69 3.90 -10.04
C LEU A 70 2.02 4.14 -10.77
N TYR A 71 2.21 5.37 -11.20
CA TYR A 71 3.48 5.87 -11.74
C TYR A 71 3.89 7.08 -10.93
N LEU A 72 5.05 7.01 -10.30
CA LEU A 72 5.66 8.11 -9.58
C LEU A 72 6.71 8.74 -10.49
N LEU A 73 6.46 9.99 -10.90
CA LEU A 73 7.37 10.77 -11.74
C LEU A 73 8.06 11.80 -10.86
N TYR A 74 9.37 11.72 -10.77
CA TYR A 74 10.18 12.72 -10.08
C TYR A 74 10.85 13.66 -11.09
N ASP A 75 10.55 14.91 -10.94
CA ASP A 75 10.91 15.99 -11.83
C ASP A 75 11.81 16.98 -11.10
N VAL A 76 12.86 17.48 -11.75
CA VAL A 76 13.73 18.50 -11.20
C VAL A 76 13.94 19.59 -12.23
N ASP A 77 13.30 20.71 -12.00
CA ASP A 77 13.39 21.89 -12.80
C ASP A 77 14.33 22.92 -12.14
N PRO A 78 15.27 23.55 -12.88
CA PRO A 78 16.23 24.50 -12.31
C PRO A 78 15.58 25.72 -11.64
N GLU A 79 14.41 26.17 -12.10
CA GLU A 79 13.74 27.37 -11.63
C GLU A 79 12.71 27.04 -10.53
N SER A 80 11.89 25.99 -10.74
CA SER A 80 10.80 25.63 -9.83
C SER A 80 11.20 24.62 -8.75
N GLY A 81 12.36 23.95 -8.89
CA GLY A 81 12.85 22.93 -7.97
C GLY A 81 12.30 21.53 -8.27
N SER A 82 12.27 20.68 -7.25
CA SER A 82 11.80 19.30 -7.39
C SER A 82 10.27 19.18 -7.25
N ASP A 83 9.68 18.32 -8.03
CA ASP A 83 8.25 17.95 -7.97
C ASP A 83 8.08 16.43 -8.06
N LEU A 84 7.07 15.91 -7.39
CA LEU A 84 6.63 14.52 -7.48
C LEU A 84 5.21 14.48 -8.01
N ARG A 85 5.01 13.79 -9.14
CA ARG A 85 3.69 13.57 -9.72
C ARG A 85 3.29 12.12 -9.58
N VAL A 86 2.03 11.90 -9.21
CA VAL A 86 1.44 10.57 -9.15
C VAL A 86 0.42 10.43 -10.26
N LEU A 87 0.65 9.46 -11.12
CA LEU A 87 -0.26 9.08 -12.20
C LEU A 87 -0.74 7.65 -11.98
N TYR A 88 -1.83 7.28 -12.65
CA TYR A 88 -2.43 5.94 -12.57
C TYR A 88 -2.66 5.38 -13.97
N ALA A 89 -2.55 4.07 -14.12
CA ALA A 89 -3.06 3.40 -15.30
C ALA A 89 -4.60 3.53 -15.36
N ARG A 90 -5.19 3.55 -16.56
CA ARG A 90 -6.66 3.66 -16.70
C ARG A 90 -7.43 2.56 -16.00
N LYS A 91 -6.90 1.34 -15.96
CA LYS A 91 -7.51 0.20 -15.24
C LYS A 91 -7.68 0.46 -13.74
N SER A 92 -6.84 1.32 -13.15
CA SER A 92 -6.93 1.70 -11.73
C SER A 92 -8.20 2.49 -11.40
N LEU A 93 -8.93 3.03 -12.38
CA LEU A 93 -10.22 3.69 -12.16
C LEU A 93 -11.30 2.75 -11.59
N ALA A 94 -11.08 1.45 -11.61
CA ALA A 94 -11.93 0.46 -10.95
C ALA A 94 -11.76 0.39 -9.41
N ILE A 95 -10.68 1.01 -8.88
CA ILE A 95 -10.43 1.09 -7.44
C ILE A 95 -11.16 2.32 -6.87
N PRO A 96 -11.71 2.26 -5.65
CA PRO A 96 -12.25 3.44 -4.97
C PRO A 96 -11.22 4.56 -4.90
N THR A 97 -11.68 5.78 -5.08
CA THR A 97 -10.81 6.97 -5.10
C THR A 97 -10.03 7.14 -3.81
N GLU A 98 -10.66 6.87 -2.67
CA GLU A 98 -10.03 6.94 -1.36
C GLU A 98 -8.85 5.97 -1.25
N ASP A 99 -9.01 4.71 -1.67
CA ASP A 99 -7.92 3.73 -1.66
C ASP A 99 -6.77 4.17 -2.58
N ALA A 100 -7.08 4.65 -3.79
CA ALA A 100 -6.07 5.15 -4.71
C ALA A 100 -5.31 6.35 -4.12
N TYR A 101 -6.03 7.27 -3.45
CA TYR A 101 -5.43 8.42 -2.77
C TYR A 101 -4.53 8.01 -1.61
N VAL A 102 -4.98 7.09 -0.75
CA VAL A 102 -4.21 6.65 0.42
C VAL A 102 -2.91 5.97 -0.02
N PHE A 103 -2.94 5.11 -1.05
CA PHE A 103 -1.70 4.57 -1.62
C PHE A 103 -0.74 5.64 -2.11
N ALA A 104 -1.25 6.64 -2.85
CA ALA A 104 -0.42 7.74 -3.35
C ALA A 104 0.19 8.55 -2.21
N TRP A 105 -0.59 8.82 -1.16
CA TRP A 105 -0.12 9.50 0.03
C TRP A 105 0.98 8.72 0.74
N ASP A 106 0.77 7.43 1.00
CA ASP A 106 1.74 6.59 1.70
C ASP A 106 3.06 6.49 0.94
N TYR A 107 3.01 6.31 -0.38
CA TYR A 107 4.23 6.31 -1.19
C TYR A 107 4.92 7.69 -1.24
N ALA A 108 4.17 8.78 -1.30
CA ALA A 108 4.75 10.13 -1.23
C ALA A 108 5.41 10.38 0.14
N ALA A 109 4.79 9.94 1.23
CA ALA A 109 5.34 10.03 2.59
C ALA A 109 6.62 9.18 2.75
N LEU A 110 6.65 7.97 2.16
CA LEU A 110 7.84 7.12 2.14
C LEU A 110 8.98 7.78 1.37
N LEU A 111 8.71 8.30 0.18
CA LEU A 111 9.72 9.01 -0.61
C LEU A 111 10.25 10.24 0.12
N ALA A 112 9.39 11.01 0.80
CA ALA A 112 9.82 12.12 1.63
C ALA A 112 10.74 11.66 2.78
N ARG A 113 10.37 10.55 3.45
CA ARG A 113 11.23 9.91 4.47
C ARG A 113 12.59 9.50 3.90
N TYR A 114 12.62 8.92 2.70
CA TYR A 114 13.85 8.50 2.03
C TYR A 114 14.69 9.71 1.61
N GLY A 115 14.08 10.78 1.11
CA GLY A 115 14.76 12.02 0.78
C GLY A 115 15.45 12.69 1.98
N ARG A 116 14.94 12.47 3.21
CA ARG A 116 15.62 12.87 4.45
C ARG A 116 16.77 11.94 4.88
N GLY A 117 17.08 10.91 4.10
CA GLY A 117 18.11 9.92 4.44
C GLY A 117 17.65 8.81 5.39
N SER A 118 16.35 8.70 5.69
CA SER A 118 15.80 7.65 6.57
C SER A 118 15.19 6.51 5.76
N TYR A 119 16.05 5.64 5.20
CA TYR A 119 15.69 4.46 4.44
C TYR A 119 16.50 3.23 4.87
N PRO A 120 15.99 2.01 4.61
CA PRO A 120 16.74 0.78 4.91
C PRO A 120 18.02 0.70 4.07
N LEU A 121 19.15 0.38 4.70
CA LEU A 121 20.44 0.26 4.01
C LEU A 121 20.61 -1.07 3.27
N ALA A 122 19.81 -2.09 3.62
CA ALA A 122 19.83 -3.41 2.98
C ALA A 122 18.40 -3.90 2.76
N GLU A 123 18.22 -4.68 1.69
CA GLU A 123 17.02 -5.50 1.54
C GLU A 123 17.03 -6.53 2.68
N ALA A 124 16.04 -6.41 3.55
CA ALA A 124 15.78 -7.44 4.52
C ALA A 124 14.66 -8.31 3.94
N GLY A 125 14.90 -9.59 3.84
CA GLY A 125 13.83 -10.56 3.70
C GLY A 125 12.84 -10.42 4.87
N PRO A 126 11.69 -11.12 4.83
CA PRO A 126 10.78 -11.14 5.96
C PRO A 126 11.56 -11.48 7.24
N GLY A 127 11.29 -10.75 8.30
CA GLY A 127 11.92 -10.99 9.60
C GLY A 127 11.60 -12.38 10.11
N PRO A 128 12.40 -12.91 11.05
CA PRO A 128 12.25 -14.25 11.55
C PRO A 128 10.95 -14.46 12.34
N GLU A 129 10.28 -13.40 12.72
CA GLU A 129 9.15 -13.40 13.63
C GLU A 129 8.00 -12.53 13.08
N TRP A 130 6.77 -12.94 13.37
CA TRP A 130 5.56 -12.19 13.04
C TRP A 130 5.02 -11.52 14.30
N LEU A 131 4.92 -10.20 14.25
CA LEU A 131 4.40 -9.39 15.35
C LEU A 131 2.93 -9.06 15.09
N PRO A 132 1.99 -9.46 15.96
CA PRO A 132 0.59 -9.11 15.84
C PRO A 132 0.40 -7.60 15.77
N PHE A 133 -0.44 -7.14 14.83
CA PHE A 133 -0.66 -5.71 14.63
C PHE A 133 -1.20 -5.04 15.89
N ARG A 134 -2.02 -5.74 16.68
CA ARG A 134 -2.54 -5.27 17.98
C ARG A 134 -1.45 -4.94 19.00
N GLU A 135 -0.26 -5.53 18.87
CA GLU A 135 0.87 -5.27 19.77
C GLU A 135 1.74 -4.13 19.27
N LEU A 136 1.83 -3.97 17.93
CA LEU A 136 2.64 -2.94 17.29
C LEU A 136 1.99 -1.54 17.34
N ALA A 137 0.67 -1.49 17.28
CA ALA A 137 -0.05 -0.25 17.07
C ALA A 137 -1.16 -0.05 18.11
N LYS A 138 -0.96 0.93 18.99
CA LYS A 138 -1.93 1.32 20.03
C LYS A 138 -2.15 2.82 20.02
N VAL A 139 -3.41 3.25 20.15
CA VAL A 139 -3.80 4.64 20.35
C VAL A 139 -4.60 4.74 21.64
N ASN A 140 -4.16 5.58 22.56
CA ASN A 140 -4.76 5.73 23.90
C ASN A 140 -4.89 4.38 24.65
N GLY A 141 -3.89 3.48 24.49
CA GLY A 141 -3.88 2.18 25.12
C GLY A 141 -4.72 1.09 24.43
N ALA A 142 -5.58 1.44 23.47
CA ALA A 142 -6.36 0.50 22.69
C ALA A 142 -5.63 0.10 21.38
N PRO A 143 -5.67 -1.19 20.97
CA PRO A 143 -5.13 -1.59 19.68
C PRO A 143 -5.82 -0.86 18.53
N LEU A 144 -5.03 -0.25 17.64
CA LEU A 144 -5.52 0.44 16.45
C LEU A 144 -6.26 -0.51 15.49
N GLU A 145 -5.87 -1.78 15.46
CA GLU A 145 -6.54 -2.87 14.74
C GLU A 145 -8.05 -2.95 15.06
N ASN A 146 -8.43 -2.72 16.31
CA ASN A 146 -9.83 -2.81 16.74
C ASN A 146 -10.73 -1.76 16.05
N VAL A 147 -10.19 -0.59 15.74
CA VAL A 147 -10.95 0.48 15.08
C VAL A 147 -10.96 0.29 13.56
N SER A 148 -9.81 -0.09 13.00
CA SER A 148 -9.60 -0.07 11.55
C SER A 148 -9.93 -1.40 10.85
N LEU A 149 -9.57 -2.53 11.44
CA LEU A 149 -9.68 -3.85 10.78
C LEU A 149 -10.77 -4.74 11.36
N LYS A 150 -11.03 -4.67 12.67
CA LYS A 150 -12.02 -5.52 13.34
C LYS A 150 -13.42 -5.49 12.72
N PRO A 151 -13.94 -4.37 12.21
CA PRO A 151 -15.22 -4.37 11.51
C PRO A 151 -15.29 -5.32 10.31
N ARG A 152 -14.14 -5.68 9.73
CA ARG A 152 -14.00 -6.59 8.57
C ARG A 152 -13.83 -8.06 8.97
N GLU A 153 -13.59 -8.32 10.25
CA GLU A 153 -13.35 -9.68 10.76
C GLU A 153 -14.51 -10.64 10.44
N GLU A 154 -15.74 -10.17 10.54
CA GLU A 154 -16.92 -10.99 10.21
C GLU A 154 -16.93 -11.42 8.73
N LEU A 155 -16.48 -10.56 7.81
CA LEU A 155 -16.32 -10.93 6.40
C LEU A 155 -15.21 -11.95 6.22
N VAL A 156 -14.05 -11.73 6.85
CA VAL A 156 -12.89 -12.64 6.76
C VAL A 156 -13.25 -14.04 7.24
N ARG A 157 -14.00 -14.16 8.31
CA ARG A 157 -14.47 -15.46 8.85
C ARG A 157 -15.39 -16.24 7.92
N ARG A 158 -16.01 -15.58 6.95
CA ARG A 158 -16.90 -16.22 5.96
C ARG A 158 -16.18 -16.66 4.69
N LEU A 159 -14.89 -16.31 4.54
CA LEU A 159 -14.14 -16.64 3.34
C LEU A 159 -13.64 -18.07 3.38
N SER A 160 -13.97 -18.84 2.35
CA SER A 160 -13.34 -20.15 2.17
C SER A 160 -11.93 -20.00 1.59
N PRO A 161 -11.05 -20.97 1.85
CA PRO A 161 -9.70 -21.01 1.27
C PRO A 161 -9.69 -20.88 -0.25
N GLU A 162 -10.65 -21.53 -0.93
CA GLU A 162 -10.76 -21.54 -2.40
C GLU A 162 -11.09 -20.15 -2.95
N VAL A 163 -12.03 -19.44 -2.30
CA VAL A 163 -12.41 -18.06 -2.68
C VAL A 163 -11.23 -17.12 -2.52
N VAL A 164 -10.49 -17.23 -1.40
CA VAL A 164 -9.28 -16.41 -1.15
C VAL A 164 -8.20 -16.71 -2.19
N GLN A 165 -7.93 -17.97 -2.49
CA GLN A 165 -6.91 -18.35 -3.47
C GLN A 165 -7.23 -17.81 -4.86
N VAL A 166 -8.49 -17.92 -5.32
CA VAL A 166 -8.92 -17.37 -6.62
C VAL A 166 -8.82 -15.84 -6.63
N ALA A 167 -9.22 -15.18 -5.55
CA ALA A 167 -9.14 -13.72 -5.42
C ALA A 167 -7.68 -13.24 -5.51
N LEU A 168 -6.75 -13.89 -4.82
CA LEU A 168 -5.32 -13.53 -4.87
C LEU A 168 -4.71 -13.75 -6.26
N TYR A 169 -5.10 -14.83 -6.95
CA TYR A 169 -4.68 -15.05 -8.33
C TYR A 169 -5.12 -13.90 -9.25
N ARG A 170 -6.35 -13.40 -9.10
CA ARG A 170 -6.86 -12.26 -9.88
C ARG A 170 -6.18 -10.94 -9.52
N LEU A 171 -5.91 -10.73 -8.23
CA LEU A 171 -5.16 -9.57 -7.74
C LEU A 171 -3.69 -9.58 -8.17
N ASP A 172 -3.17 -10.75 -8.59
CA ASP A 172 -1.76 -10.94 -8.90
C ASP A 172 -0.85 -10.45 -7.75
N SER A 173 -1.25 -10.73 -6.52
CA SER A 173 -0.60 -10.21 -5.33
C SER A 173 -0.86 -11.09 -4.11
N GLY A 174 0.20 -11.32 -3.32
CA GLY A 174 0.15 -12.13 -2.11
C GLY A 174 0.41 -13.62 -2.35
N GLU A 175 0.97 -14.26 -1.34
CA GLU A 175 1.25 -15.70 -1.31
C GLU A 175 0.21 -16.40 -0.45
N PHE A 176 -0.57 -17.30 -1.07
CA PHE A 176 -1.58 -18.10 -0.39
C PHE A 176 -0.95 -19.34 0.25
N GLN A 177 -1.34 -19.64 1.48
CA GLN A 177 -0.95 -20.85 2.21
C GLN A 177 -2.18 -21.45 2.89
N PRO A 178 -2.59 -22.69 2.53
CA PRO A 178 -3.65 -23.39 3.26
C PRO A 178 -3.19 -23.71 4.69
N ARG A 179 -4.13 -23.74 5.63
CA ARG A 179 -3.93 -24.11 7.03
C ARG A 179 -4.99 -25.12 7.44
N GLU A 180 -4.69 -25.93 8.46
CA GLU A 180 -5.66 -26.90 8.99
C GLU A 180 -6.95 -26.24 9.51
N ASP A 181 -6.81 -25.02 10.08
CA ASP A 181 -7.90 -24.25 10.67
C ASP A 181 -8.43 -23.12 9.76
N GLY A 182 -7.92 -23.00 8.51
CA GLY A 182 -8.33 -21.93 7.61
C GLY A 182 -7.32 -21.62 6.52
N TRP A 183 -6.90 -20.37 6.43
CA TRP A 183 -5.97 -19.92 5.40
C TRP A 183 -5.04 -18.80 5.90
N GLN A 184 -3.94 -18.59 5.20
CA GLN A 184 -2.99 -17.51 5.41
C GLN A 184 -2.61 -16.86 4.09
N VAL A 185 -2.42 -15.56 4.11
CA VAL A 185 -1.87 -14.78 3.00
C VAL A 185 -0.70 -13.94 3.51
N VAL A 186 0.37 -13.88 2.73
CA VAL A 186 1.52 -13.03 2.98
C VAL A 186 1.70 -12.07 1.80
N TRP A 187 1.74 -10.78 2.07
CA TRP A 187 2.06 -9.74 1.09
C TRP A 187 3.41 -9.11 1.42
N PRO A 188 4.38 -9.18 0.52
CA PRO A 188 5.57 -8.36 0.60
C PRO A 188 5.20 -6.92 0.19
N LEU A 189 5.07 -6.02 1.16
CA LEU A 189 4.59 -4.64 0.93
C LEU A 189 5.67 -3.73 0.38
N LEU A 190 6.84 -3.77 1.03
CA LEU A 190 8.05 -2.99 0.70
C LEU A 190 9.27 -3.93 0.73
N GLY A 191 10.44 -3.41 0.37
CA GLY A 191 11.68 -4.19 0.44
C GLY A 191 12.03 -4.71 1.84
N ASP A 192 11.50 -4.09 2.89
CA ASP A 192 11.77 -4.42 4.28
C ASP A 192 10.50 -4.59 5.14
N LEU A 193 9.33 -4.72 4.53
CA LEU A 193 8.05 -4.85 5.24
C LEU A 193 7.15 -5.86 4.56
N ALA A 194 6.67 -6.83 5.33
CA ALA A 194 5.66 -7.79 4.90
C ALA A 194 4.45 -7.80 5.85
N LEU A 195 3.26 -8.04 5.29
CA LEU A 195 1.99 -8.21 6.00
C LEU A 195 1.55 -9.66 5.90
N ARG A 196 1.13 -10.23 7.00
CA ARG A 196 0.45 -11.53 7.07
C ARG A 196 -0.99 -11.34 7.55
N LEU A 197 -1.92 -11.94 6.83
CA LEU A 197 -3.31 -12.08 7.23
C LEU A 197 -3.61 -13.58 7.39
N ARG A 198 -4.21 -13.96 8.52
CA ARG A 198 -4.80 -15.27 8.74
C ARG A 198 -6.29 -15.15 8.92
N GLY A 199 -7.03 -16.00 8.24
CA GLY A 199 -8.46 -16.14 8.38
C GLY A 199 -8.85 -17.55 8.77
N ALA A 200 -9.72 -17.66 9.79
CA ALA A 200 -10.36 -18.89 10.23
C ALA A 200 -11.82 -18.61 10.56
N PRO A 201 -12.70 -19.62 10.66
CA PRO A 201 -14.12 -19.41 10.96
C PRO A 201 -14.38 -18.67 12.27
N ASP A 202 -13.46 -18.73 13.21
CA ASP A 202 -13.57 -18.14 14.56
C ASP A 202 -12.74 -16.87 14.74
N ARG A 203 -11.78 -16.55 13.82
CA ARG A 203 -10.84 -15.44 14.03
C ARG A 203 -10.26 -14.84 12.74
N MET A 204 -9.80 -13.61 12.88
CA MET A 204 -8.90 -12.93 11.97
C MET A 204 -7.65 -12.50 12.74
N GLU A 205 -6.48 -12.69 12.17
CA GLU A 205 -5.21 -12.20 12.72
C GLU A 205 -4.44 -11.46 11.64
N THR A 206 -4.02 -10.23 11.95
CA THR A 206 -3.08 -9.45 11.15
C THR A 206 -1.76 -9.32 11.86
N ALA A 207 -0.66 -9.49 11.14
CA ALA A 207 0.68 -9.36 11.69
C ALA A 207 1.64 -8.78 10.64
N PHE A 208 2.67 -8.08 11.12
CA PHE A 208 3.78 -7.62 10.30
C PHE A 208 5.05 -8.40 10.67
N ASP A 209 5.97 -8.52 9.73
CA ASP A 209 7.26 -9.11 10.04
C ASP A 209 8.05 -8.25 11.04
N SER A 210 8.85 -8.88 11.88
CA SER A 210 9.56 -8.20 12.98
C SER A 210 10.59 -7.20 12.51
N HIS A 211 11.10 -7.36 11.28
CA HIS A 211 12.10 -6.48 10.71
C HIS A 211 11.51 -5.12 10.32
N GLY A 212 10.44 -5.12 9.51
CA GLY A 212 9.77 -3.90 9.04
C GLY A 212 8.79 -3.33 10.07
N GLY A 213 7.98 -4.17 10.71
CA GLY A 213 6.89 -3.73 11.58
C GLY A 213 7.29 -2.78 12.71
N ARG A 214 8.54 -2.85 13.20
CA ARG A 214 9.04 -1.93 14.24
C ARG A 214 9.58 -0.60 13.71
N LYS A 215 9.76 -0.48 12.39
CA LYS A 215 10.39 0.70 11.76
C LYS A 215 9.40 1.74 11.27
N TYR A 216 8.15 1.33 11.07
CA TYR A 216 7.11 2.18 10.51
C TYR A 216 6.15 2.68 11.58
N ALA A 217 5.59 3.87 11.37
CA ALA A 217 4.58 4.43 12.25
C ALA A 217 3.31 3.55 12.24
N PRO A 218 2.60 3.44 13.38
CA PRO A 218 1.37 2.65 13.49
C PRO A 218 0.32 2.96 12.43
N GLU A 219 0.15 4.25 12.10
CA GLU A 219 -0.82 4.73 11.12
C GLU A 219 -0.48 4.25 9.71
N PHE A 220 0.81 4.19 9.38
CA PHE A 220 1.29 3.67 8.11
C PHE A 220 1.04 2.16 7.99
N LEU A 221 1.35 1.39 9.04
CA LEU A 221 1.05 -0.04 9.09
C LEU A 221 -0.46 -0.32 8.95
N MET A 222 -1.28 0.49 9.64
CA MET A 222 -2.74 0.43 9.54
C MET A 222 -3.22 0.68 8.11
N SER A 223 -2.72 1.72 7.47
CA SER A 223 -3.07 2.11 6.12
C SER A 223 -2.84 0.96 5.14
N PHE A 224 -1.65 0.37 5.16
CA PHE A 224 -1.33 -0.78 4.30
C PHE A 224 -2.19 -2.01 4.61
N ALA A 225 -2.35 -2.37 5.90
CA ALA A 225 -3.19 -3.51 6.27
C ALA A 225 -4.64 -3.33 5.80
N TRP A 226 -5.18 -2.12 5.97
CA TRP A 226 -6.52 -1.75 5.55
C TRP A 226 -6.70 -1.83 4.02
N LEU A 227 -5.75 -1.27 3.26
CA LEU A 227 -5.80 -1.24 1.80
C LEU A 227 -5.73 -2.65 1.18
N TYR A 228 -4.81 -3.48 1.65
CA TYR A 228 -4.65 -4.85 1.14
C TYR A 228 -5.84 -5.75 1.54
N LEU A 229 -6.33 -5.61 2.78
CA LEU A 229 -7.53 -6.32 3.21
C LEU A 229 -8.77 -5.89 2.41
N ASN A 230 -8.97 -4.60 2.18
CA ASN A 230 -10.07 -4.11 1.35
C ASN A 230 -9.99 -4.62 -0.09
N GLY A 231 -8.80 -4.61 -0.68
CA GLY A 231 -8.56 -5.17 -2.01
C GLY A 231 -8.97 -6.64 -2.08
N LEU A 232 -8.49 -7.45 -1.13
CA LEU A 232 -8.83 -8.86 -1.02
C LEU A 232 -10.35 -9.08 -0.88
N LEU A 233 -11.00 -8.39 0.06
CA LEU A 233 -12.44 -8.55 0.32
C LEU A 233 -13.32 -8.17 -0.87
N ARG A 234 -12.94 -7.12 -1.62
CA ARG A 234 -13.64 -6.74 -2.85
C ARG A 234 -13.51 -7.82 -3.91
N GLU A 235 -12.31 -8.36 -4.10
CA GLU A 235 -12.08 -9.41 -5.09
C GLU A 235 -12.74 -10.73 -4.68
N CYS A 236 -12.68 -11.12 -3.40
CA CYS A 236 -13.43 -12.27 -2.90
C CYS A 236 -14.92 -12.17 -3.22
N ARG A 237 -15.51 -10.98 -3.11
CA ARG A 237 -16.91 -10.78 -3.47
C ARG A 237 -17.17 -10.86 -4.98
N GLN A 238 -16.20 -10.55 -5.84
CA GLN A 238 -16.33 -10.80 -7.28
C GLN A 238 -16.30 -12.30 -7.61
N VAL A 239 -15.54 -13.07 -6.81
CA VAL A 239 -15.50 -14.54 -6.91
C VAL A 239 -16.75 -15.17 -6.36
N GLU A 240 -17.23 -14.71 -5.21
CA GLU A 240 -18.40 -15.22 -4.48
C GLU A 240 -19.40 -14.08 -4.21
N PRO A 241 -20.35 -13.80 -5.14
CA PRO A 241 -21.27 -12.67 -5.04
C PRO A 241 -22.25 -12.72 -3.87
N SER A 242 -22.42 -13.88 -3.23
CA SER A 242 -23.27 -14.05 -2.03
C SER A 242 -22.66 -13.38 -0.79
N LEU A 243 -21.37 -13.10 -0.78
CA LEU A 243 -20.70 -12.40 0.31
C LEU A 243 -21.27 -10.98 0.49
N PRO A 244 -21.41 -10.50 1.72
CA PRO A 244 -21.86 -9.13 2.00
C PRO A 244 -20.97 -8.06 1.36
N ARG A 245 -21.55 -6.90 1.09
CA ARG A 245 -20.76 -5.76 0.60
C ARG A 245 -19.86 -5.20 1.70
N LEU A 246 -18.62 -4.84 1.37
CA LEU A 246 -17.69 -4.21 2.30
C LEU A 246 -18.27 -2.93 2.94
N SER A 247 -19.07 -2.15 2.20
CA SER A 247 -19.73 -0.93 2.70
C SER A 247 -20.69 -1.13 3.88
N ARG A 248 -21.03 -2.36 4.25
CA ARG A 248 -21.79 -2.66 5.48
C ARG A 248 -20.92 -2.69 6.74
N TYR A 249 -19.59 -2.64 6.58
CA TYR A 249 -18.60 -2.80 7.65
C TYR A 249 -17.65 -1.60 7.73
N LEU A 250 -17.98 -0.54 7.00
CA LEU A 250 -17.36 0.77 7.03
C LEU A 250 -18.25 1.73 7.84
#